data_8ab507c35d8f60827ea5fb45e3bf8780
#
_entry.id   8ab507c35d8f60827ea5fb45e3bf8780
#
_cell.length_a   1.000
_cell.length_b   1.000
_cell.length_c   1.000
_cell.angle_alpha   90.00
_cell.angle_beta   90.00
_cell.angle_gamma   90.00
#
_symmetry.space_group_name_H-M   'P 1'
#
loop_
_entity.id
_entity.type
_entity.pdbx_description
1 polymer ?
#
loop_
_entity_poly.entity_id
_entity_poly.type
_entity_poly.pdbx_seq_one_letter_code
_entity_poly.pdbx_strand_id
1 'polypeptide(L)'
;NSLKTSAESTGMSVKAYLQRNLGAIMTEKVYNQQVLRMLQYQAYAQSYSDSLTYTDAELEAAYQADPKTYDKAAWEYVVVSGAADSTTDADGNTVQATDEEQAAAKETAKATAEEILAAYNSGKSLESIAGNYEKATYYNTTDATYYDGVVGNWLFDDARKDGDTEILEVGTNYYVGLFHSRGREEYKTVDIRHILITPETGTKAQGDEGYEDEQTQLKSAARTKAEEILAQWKSGEATEDSFAQLAMENSADGSKYDGGLYTRVTKGWAVEEFNDWCFDASRKDGDTGIVDTTYGSHVMYFVGYDLPAWAASVTSDLQEKAASEWSTALSENADVQQSDFGMKFVG
;
A
#
# COMPACT_ATOMS: atom_id res chain seq x y z
N ASN A 1 20.92 11.39 11.49
CA ASN A 1 20.94 12.44 10.45
C ASN A 1 19.62 13.22 10.37
N SER A 2 18.44 12.63 10.46
CA SER A 2 17.14 13.31 10.38
C SER A 2 16.94 14.42 11.43
N LEU A 3 17.34 14.19 12.68
CA LEU A 3 17.24 15.18 13.75
C LEU A 3 18.07 16.45 13.45
N LYS A 4 19.29 16.27 12.95
CA LYS A 4 20.15 17.38 12.57
C LYS A 4 19.56 18.18 11.41
N THR A 5 19.11 17.50 10.38
CA THR A 5 18.44 18.10 9.22
C THR A 5 17.17 18.87 9.63
N SER A 6 16.36 18.30 10.52
CA SER A 6 15.15 18.96 11.03
C SER A 6 15.47 20.20 11.88
N ALA A 7 16.54 20.19 12.67
CA ALA A 7 16.98 21.36 13.41
C ALA A 7 17.51 22.47 12.46
N GLU A 8 18.31 22.09 11.49
CA GLU A 8 18.88 23.01 10.46
C GLU A 8 17.78 23.67 9.62
N SER A 9 16.75 22.93 9.21
CA SER A 9 15.63 23.48 8.43
C SER A 9 14.81 24.54 9.18
N THR A 10 14.88 24.54 10.53
CA THR A 10 14.23 25.53 11.38
C THR A 10 15.18 26.65 11.85
N GLY A 11 16.44 26.63 11.39
CA GLY A 11 17.48 27.59 11.83
C GLY A 11 17.91 27.42 13.28
N MET A 12 17.67 26.25 13.87
CA MET A 12 17.97 25.99 15.29
C MET A 12 19.18 25.07 15.45
N SER A 13 19.84 25.16 16.63
CA SER A 13 20.71 24.08 17.05
C SER A 13 19.90 22.84 17.46
N VAL A 14 20.47 21.64 17.33
CA VAL A 14 19.83 20.40 17.75
C VAL A 14 19.31 20.49 19.19
N LYS A 15 20.09 21.07 20.10
CA LYS A 15 19.66 21.27 21.49
C LYS A 15 18.43 22.18 21.60
N ALA A 16 18.40 23.31 20.90
CA ALA A 16 17.26 24.22 20.94
C ALA A 16 16.01 23.60 20.33
N TYR A 17 16.18 22.86 19.24
CA TYR A 17 15.11 22.11 18.58
C TYR A 17 14.50 21.05 19.51
N LEU A 18 15.33 20.23 20.17
CA LEU A 18 14.89 19.22 21.14
C LEU A 18 14.17 19.86 22.33
N GLN A 19 14.71 20.93 22.90
CA GLN A 19 14.13 21.61 24.06
C GLN A 19 12.79 22.27 23.72
N ARG A 20 12.66 22.82 22.51
CA ARG A 20 11.41 23.42 22.04
C ARG A 20 10.30 22.37 21.84
N ASN A 21 10.64 21.22 21.28
CA ASN A 21 9.64 20.22 20.88
C ASN A 21 9.38 19.14 21.94
N LEU A 22 10.34 18.87 22.81
CA LEU A 22 10.31 17.75 23.79
C LEU A 22 10.51 18.19 25.26
N GLY A 23 10.58 19.50 25.50
CA GLY A 23 10.69 20.05 26.85
C GLY A 23 12.09 20.49 27.24
N ALA A 24 12.15 21.46 28.21
CA ALA A 24 13.35 22.22 28.54
C ALA A 24 14.54 21.38 29.07
N ILE A 25 14.27 20.19 29.61
CA ILE A 25 15.31 19.29 30.15
C ILE A 25 15.86 18.29 29.11
N MET A 26 15.28 18.26 27.91
CA MET A 26 15.69 17.33 26.87
C MET A 26 17.10 17.67 26.38
N THR A 27 17.95 16.67 26.40
CA THR A 27 19.31 16.74 25.83
C THR A 27 19.46 15.71 24.71
N GLU A 28 20.41 15.94 23.81
CA GLU A 28 20.72 14.98 22.73
C GLU A 28 21.05 13.59 23.29
N LYS A 29 21.77 13.52 24.42
CA LYS A 29 22.08 12.25 25.09
C LYS A 29 20.82 11.54 25.57
N VAL A 30 19.90 12.25 26.22
CA VAL A 30 18.63 11.66 26.71
C VAL A 30 17.77 11.22 25.51
N TYR A 31 17.65 12.07 24.49
CA TYR A 31 16.94 11.76 23.25
C TYR A 31 17.47 10.46 22.60
N ASN A 32 18.79 10.39 22.37
CA ASN A 32 19.41 9.22 21.78
C ASN A 32 19.21 7.95 22.62
N GLN A 33 19.22 8.06 23.94
CA GLN A 33 18.91 6.93 24.84
C GLN A 33 17.45 6.47 24.70
N GLN A 34 16.50 7.40 24.58
CA GLN A 34 15.09 7.04 24.38
C GLN A 34 14.87 6.43 23.00
N VAL A 35 15.46 6.99 21.94
CA VAL A 35 15.41 6.42 20.59
C VAL A 35 16.00 5.01 20.58
N LEU A 36 17.15 4.80 21.21
CA LEU A 36 17.75 3.46 21.30
C LEU A 36 16.82 2.46 22.01
N ARG A 37 16.20 2.85 23.12
CA ARG A 37 15.24 1.99 23.82
C ARG A 37 14.02 1.67 22.98
N MET A 38 13.50 2.68 22.26
CA MET A 38 12.39 2.49 21.33
C MET A 38 12.76 1.49 20.20
N LEU A 39 13.94 1.66 19.59
CA LEU A 39 14.42 0.74 18.56
C LEU A 39 14.64 -0.69 19.09
N GLN A 40 15.18 -0.82 20.32
CA GLN A 40 15.33 -2.12 20.97
C GLN A 40 13.96 -2.77 21.23
N TYR A 41 12.98 -2.01 21.70
CA TYR A 41 11.62 -2.50 21.89
C TYR A 41 10.98 -2.93 20.56
N GLN A 42 11.11 -2.10 19.52
CA GLN A 42 10.58 -2.43 18.18
C GLN A 42 11.23 -3.69 17.61
N ALA A 43 12.57 -3.81 17.71
CA ALA A 43 13.28 -5.01 17.28
C ALA A 43 12.85 -6.27 18.04
N TYR A 44 12.63 -6.14 19.36
CA TYR A 44 12.16 -7.26 20.16
C TYR A 44 10.70 -7.62 19.86
N ALA A 45 9.81 -6.62 19.70
CA ALA A 45 8.43 -6.84 19.30
C ALA A 45 8.32 -7.51 17.93
N GLN A 46 9.15 -7.07 16.97
CA GLN A 46 9.23 -7.70 15.65
C GLN A 46 9.71 -9.13 15.75
N SER A 47 10.81 -9.38 16.46
CA SER A 47 11.32 -10.74 16.67
C SER A 47 10.31 -11.67 17.36
N TYR A 48 9.52 -11.14 18.30
CA TYR A 48 8.42 -11.89 18.92
C TYR A 48 7.35 -12.24 17.87
N SER A 49 6.89 -11.24 17.11
CA SER A 49 5.91 -11.45 16.04
C SER A 49 6.38 -12.48 15.02
N ASP A 50 7.63 -12.36 14.54
CA ASP A 50 8.21 -13.27 13.54
C ASP A 50 8.40 -14.70 14.06
N SER A 51 8.51 -14.87 15.39
CA SER A 51 8.63 -16.19 16.01
C SER A 51 7.30 -16.96 16.07
N LEU A 52 6.18 -16.26 15.86
CA LEU A 52 4.85 -16.87 15.90
C LEU A 52 4.59 -17.61 14.58
N THR A 53 4.29 -18.89 14.71
CA THR A 53 3.93 -19.77 13.59
C THR A 53 2.55 -20.35 13.82
N TYR A 54 1.79 -20.52 12.76
CA TYR A 54 0.42 -21.06 12.80
C TYR A 54 0.33 -22.26 11.87
N THR A 55 -0.43 -23.25 12.27
CA THR A 55 -0.75 -24.42 11.44
C THR A 55 -1.83 -24.05 10.41
N ASP A 56 -1.90 -24.79 9.32
CA ASP A 56 -2.96 -24.62 8.31
C ASP A 56 -4.35 -24.68 8.92
N ALA A 57 -4.56 -25.51 9.95
CA ALA A 57 -5.85 -25.63 10.64
C ALA A 57 -6.18 -24.38 11.46
N GLU A 58 -5.19 -23.73 12.07
CA GLU A 58 -5.39 -22.46 12.81
C GLU A 58 -5.67 -21.31 11.84
N LEU A 59 -4.95 -21.25 10.71
CA LEU A 59 -5.19 -20.24 9.67
C LEU A 59 -6.59 -20.42 9.06
N GLU A 60 -6.98 -21.63 8.72
CA GLU A 60 -8.32 -21.92 8.20
C GLU A 60 -9.41 -21.57 9.23
N ALA A 61 -9.22 -21.91 10.51
CA ALA A 61 -10.18 -21.57 11.56
C ALA A 61 -10.32 -20.04 11.74
N ALA A 62 -9.23 -19.30 11.67
CA ALA A 62 -9.24 -17.84 11.76
C ALA A 62 -9.93 -17.21 10.54
N TYR A 63 -9.65 -17.71 9.33
CA TYR A 63 -10.35 -17.29 8.12
C TYR A 63 -11.86 -17.56 8.22
N GLN A 64 -12.27 -18.75 8.64
CA GLN A 64 -13.69 -19.12 8.76
C GLN A 64 -14.44 -18.33 9.83
N ALA A 65 -13.75 -17.76 10.80
CA ALA A 65 -14.35 -16.90 11.81
C ALA A 65 -14.86 -15.57 11.23
N ASP A 66 -14.20 -15.04 10.20
CA ASP A 66 -14.60 -13.83 9.49
C ASP A 66 -14.06 -13.80 8.04
N PRO A 67 -14.67 -14.56 7.12
CA PRO A 67 -14.22 -14.63 5.73
C PRO A 67 -14.26 -13.28 5.02
N LYS A 68 -15.18 -12.38 5.41
CA LYS A 68 -15.35 -11.06 4.75
C LYS A 68 -14.11 -10.20 4.84
N THR A 69 -13.34 -10.31 5.91
CA THR A 69 -12.09 -9.56 6.09
C THR A 69 -11.03 -9.96 5.06
N TYR A 70 -11.01 -11.21 4.62
CA TYR A 70 -9.94 -11.77 3.79
C TYR A 70 -10.36 -12.01 2.34
N ASP A 71 -11.66 -12.12 2.07
CA ASP A 71 -12.19 -12.30 0.72
C ASP A 71 -11.97 -11.06 -0.14
N LYS A 72 -11.83 -11.31 -1.44
CA LYS A 72 -11.87 -10.30 -2.48
C LYS A 72 -13.10 -10.52 -3.36
N ALA A 73 -13.73 -9.43 -3.78
CA ALA A 73 -14.84 -9.50 -4.71
C ALA A 73 -14.44 -8.96 -6.09
N ALA A 74 -14.84 -9.68 -7.13
CA ALA A 74 -14.75 -9.24 -8.51
C ALA A 74 -16.13 -8.73 -8.97
N TRP A 75 -16.16 -7.52 -9.52
CA TRP A 75 -17.37 -6.91 -10.02
C TRP A 75 -17.08 -5.80 -11.04
N GLU A 76 -18.04 -5.59 -11.92
CA GLU A 76 -18.11 -4.43 -12.79
C GLU A 76 -19.17 -3.47 -12.28
N TYR A 77 -18.97 -2.18 -12.50
CA TYR A 77 -19.99 -1.21 -12.12
C TYR A 77 -19.91 0.09 -12.93
N VAL A 78 -21.04 0.74 -13.05
CA VAL A 78 -21.12 2.08 -13.60
C VAL A 78 -21.55 3.03 -12.50
N VAL A 79 -20.78 4.07 -12.24
CA VAL A 79 -21.15 5.16 -11.34
C VAL A 79 -21.86 6.22 -12.15
N VAL A 80 -23.10 6.51 -11.82
CA VAL A 80 -23.86 7.62 -12.38
C VAL A 80 -23.87 8.75 -11.36
N SER A 81 -23.24 9.88 -11.71
CA SER A 81 -23.20 11.04 -10.81
C SER A 81 -24.53 11.78 -10.77
N GLY A 82 -25.09 11.89 -9.59
CA GLY A 82 -26.26 12.72 -9.30
C GLY A 82 -25.89 14.10 -8.71
N ALA A 83 -24.63 14.52 -8.84
CA ALA A 83 -24.24 15.86 -8.47
C ALA A 83 -24.77 16.89 -9.48
N ALA A 84 -25.43 17.92 -9.01
CA ALA A 84 -25.77 19.07 -9.83
C ALA A 84 -24.51 19.89 -10.13
N ASP A 85 -24.46 20.47 -11.33
CA ASP A 85 -23.34 21.29 -11.73
C ASP A 85 -23.37 22.64 -11.04
N SER A 86 -22.22 23.13 -10.57
CA SER A 86 -22.10 24.54 -10.13
C SER A 86 -22.03 25.45 -11.35
N THR A 87 -22.57 26.67 -11.21
CA THR A 87 -22.50 27.72 -12.24
C THR A 87 -21.50 28.81 -11.82
N THR A 88 -21.17 29.69 -12.76
CA THR A 88 -20.31 30.87 -12.47
C THR A 88 -21.14 32.13 -12.68
N ASP A 89 -21.14 33.00 -11.68
CA ASP A 89 -21.83 34.29 -11.76
C ASP A 89 -21.09 35.31 -12.68
N ALA A 90 -21.69 36.46 -12.88
CA ALA A 90 -21.12 37.53 -13.73
C ALA A 90 -19.80 38.11 -13.19
N ASP A 91 -19.54 37.93 -11.91
CA ASP A 91 -18.33 38.39 -11.22
C ASP A 91 -17.23 37.31 -11.16
N GLY A 92 -17.51 36.12 -11.75
CA GLY A 92 -16.53 35.00 -11.81
C GLY A 92 -16.56 34.10 -10.57
N ASN A 93 -17.53 34.24 -9.66
CA ASN A 93 -17.61 33.38 -8.48
C ASN A 93 -18.39 32.10 -8.78
N THR A 94 -17.98 30.99 -8.16
CA THR A 94 -18.73 29.73 -8.23
C THR A 94 -20.04 29.83 -7.42
N VAL A 95 -21.16 29.58 -8.10
CA VAL A 95 -22.49 29.47 -7.48
C VAL A 95 -22.84 28.00 -7.35
N GLN A 96 -23.02 27.54 -6.13
CA GLN A 96 -23.44 26.17 -5.85
C GLN A 96 -24.90 25.94 -6.28
N ALA A 97 -25.18 24.71 -6.73
CA ALA A 97 -26.56 24.33 -7.04
C ALA A 97 -27.48 24.42 -5.81
N THR A 98 -28.70 24.78 -6.04
CA THR A 98 -29.77 24.80 -5.02
C THR A 98 -30.15 23.35 -4.63
N ASP A 99 -30.85 23.23 -3.49
CA ASP A 99 -31.36 21.92 -3.04
C ASP A 99 -32.36 21.32 -4.07
N GLU A 100 -33.14 22.14 -4.77
CA GLU A 100 -34.05 21.69 -5.83
C GLU A 100 -33.29 21.18 -7.05
N GLU A 101 -32.23 21.87 -7.49
CA GLU A 101 -31.35 21.44 -8.60
C GLU A 101 -30.61 20.17 -8.23
N GLN A 102 -30.12 20.06 -7.00
CA GLN A 102 -29.47 18.86 -6.52
C GLN A 102 -30.45 17.67 -6.48
N ALA A 103 -31.66 17.84 -6.03
CA ALA A 103 -32.71 16.82 -6.02
C ALA A 103 -33.06 16.36 -7.45
N ALA A 104 -33.21 17.32 -8.37
CA ALA A 104 -33.49 17.01 -9.78
C ALA A 104 -32.35 16.27 -10.46
N ALA A 105 -31.08 16.63 -10.19
CA ALA A 105 -29.91 15.92 -10.70
C ALA A 105 -29.85 14.50 -10.18
N LYS A 106 -30.17 14.28 -8.91
CA LYS A 106 -30.24 12.95 -8.30
C LYS A 106 -31.32 12.07 -8.91
N GLU A 107 -32.52 12.60 -9.15
CA GLU A 107 -33.60 11.87 -9.86
C GLU A 107 -33.22 11.53 -11.30
N THR A 108 -32.53 12.43 -12.00
CA THR A 108 -32.00 12.19 -13.35
C THR A 108 -30.98 11.05 -13.32
N ALA A 109 -30.04 11.06 -12.36
CA ALA A 109 -29.04 10.00 -12.22
C ALA A 109 -29.67 8.64 -11.93
N LYS A 110 -30.74 8.60 -11.11
CA LYS A 110 -31.50 7.38 -10.88
C LYS A 110 -32.13 6.84 -12.16
N ALA A 111 -32.83 7.67 -12.90
CA ALA A 111 -33.41 7.26 -14.19
C ALA A 111 -32.36 6.76 -15.18
N THR A 112 -31.20 7.44 -15.25
CA THR A 112 -30.06 7.00 -16.06
C THR A 112 -29.53 5.64 -15.61
N ALA A 113 -29.40 5.37 -14.30
CA ALA A 113 -28.98 4.06 -13.80
C ALA A 113 -29.98 2.96 -14.17
N GLU A 114 -31.28 3.23 -14.12
CA GLU A 114 -32.33 2.30 -14.56
C GLU A 114 -32.25 2.01 -16.06
N GLU A 115 -31.97 3.02 -16.89
CA GLU A 115 -31.74 2.85 -18.34
C GLU A 115 -30.49 2.01 -18.63
N ILE A 116 -29.39 2.23 -17.90
CA ILE A 116 -28.16 1.48 -18.03
C ILE A 116 -28.42 0.01 -17.69
N LEU A 117 -29.09 -0.28 -16.58
CA LEU A 117 -29.41 -1.65 -16.18
C LEU A 117 -30.35 -2.32 -17.22
N ALA A 118 -31.34 -1.61 -17.74
CA ALA A 118 -32.22 -2.13 -18.80
C ALA A 118 -31.46 -2.43 -20.09
N ALA A 119 -30.50 -1.58 -20.47
CA ALA A 119 -29.67 -1.80 -21.64
C ALA A 119 -28.71 -3.00 -21.45
N TYR A 120 -28.13 -3.18 -20.26
CA TYR A 120 -27.35 -4.37 -19.89
C TYR A 120 -28.20 -5.64 -20.03
N ASN A 121 -29.41 -5.65 -19.45
CA ASN A 121 -30.34 -6.78 -19.53
C ASN A 121 -30.76 -7.10 -20.99
N SER A 122 -30.61 -6.17 -21.92
CA SER A 122 -30.82 -6.40 -23.36
C SER A 122 -29.61 -7.00 -24.09
N GLY A 123 -28.50 -7.27 -23.37
CA GLY A 123 -27.31 -7.96 -23.87
C GLY A 123 -26.14 -7.06 -24.29
N LYS A 124 -26.13 -5.78 -23.89
CA LYS A 124 -24.97 -4.89 -24.08
C LYS A 124 -24.03 -4.96 -22.87
N SER A 125 -22.72 -4.70 -23.04
CA SER A 125 -21.78 -4.58 -21.91
C SER A 125 -21.94 -3.26 -21.16
N LEU A 126 -21.70 -3.26 -19.84
CA LEU A 126 -21.74 -2.05 -18.99
C LEU A 126 -20.77 -0.97 -19.50
N GLU A 127 -19.55 -1.36 -19.91
CA GLU A 127 -18.56 -0.45 -20.46
C GLU A 127 -19.08 0.29 -21.71
N SER A 128 -19.64 -0.48 -22.68
CA SER A 128 -20.19 0.11 -23.91
C SER A 128 -21.39 1.03 -23.65
N ILE A 129 -22.18 0.72 -22.63
CA ILE A 129 -23.35 1.53 -22.27
C ILE A 129 -22.90 2.83 -21.62
N ALA A 130 -21.98 2.77 -20.66
CA ALA A 130 -21.52 3.93 -19.89
C ALA A 130 -21.02 5.07 -20.80
N GLY A 131 -20.31 4.73 -21.88
CA GLY A 131 -19.80 5.70 -22.84
C GLY A 131 -20.86 6.55 -23.57
N ASN A 132 -22.15 6.24 -23.43
CA ASN A 132 -23.24 7.03 -24.01
C ASN A 132 -23.79 8.10 -23.06
N TYR A 133 -23.32 8.17 -21.83
CA TYR A 133 -23.82 9.09 -20.79
C TYR A 133 -22.68 9.92 -20.22
N GLU A 134 -22.78 11.22 -20.28
CA GLU A 134 -21.74 12.18 -19.85
C GLU A 134 -21.38 12.05 -18.35
N LYS A 135 -22.38 11.75 -17.50
CA LYS A 135 -22.22 11.64 -16.04
C LYS A 135 -22.09 10.17 -15.57
N ALA A 136 -21.76 9.24 -16.48
CA ALA A 136 -21.58 7.85 -16.17
C ALA A 136 -20.13 7.42 -16.40
N THR A 137 -19.53 6.71 -15.43
CA THR A 137 -18.17 6.19 -15.52
C THR A 137 -18.16 4.71 -15.19
N TYR A 138 -17.57 3.90 -16.09
CA TYR A 138 -17.42 2.46 -15.93
C TYR A 138 -16.15 2.12 -15.15
N TYR A 139 -16.24 1.10 -14.32
CA TYR A 139 -15.15 0.50 -13.57
C TYR A 139 -15.25 -1.03 -13.59
N ASN A 140 -14.09 -1.67 -13.49
CA ASN A 140 -13.95 -3.11 -13.32
C ASN A 140 -12.84 -3.36 -12.28
N THR A 141 -13.11 -4.21 -11.29
CA THR A 141 -12.13 -4.62 -10.28
C THR A 141 -12.29 -6.08 -9.90
N THR A 142 -11.19 -6.74 -9.57
CA THR A 142 -11.16 -8.14 -9.13
C THR A 142 -10.70 -8.31 -7.69
N ASP A 143 -10.42 -7.22 -6.99
CA ASP A 143 -9.76 -7.19 -5.67
C ASP A 143 -10.49 -6.29 -4.65
N ALA A 144 -11.79 -6.01 -4.87
CA ALA A 144 -12.58 -5.23 -3.94
C ALA A 144 -12.61 -5.89 -2.55
N THR A 145 -12.28 -5.08 -1.52
CA THR A 145 -12.33 -5.50 -0.11
C THR A 145 -13.64 -5.13 0.53
N TYR A 146 -13.99 -5.84 1.61
CA TYR A 146 -15.15 -5.47 2.41
C TYR A 146 -14.95 -4.12 3.10
N TYR A 147 -15.97 -3.31 3.09
CA TYR A 147 -16.14 -2.16 3.98
C TYR A 147 -17.62 -2.04 4.36
N ASP A 148 -17.90 -1.54 5.56
CA ASP A 148 -19.28 -1.32 6.00
C ASP A 148 -19.91 -0.17 5.22
N GLY A 149 -20.90 -0.49 4.39
CA GLY A 149 -21.58 0.44 3.50
C GLY A 149 -22.45 -0.29 2.47
N VAL A 150 -23.24 0.50 1.72
CA VAL A 150 -24.20 -0.06 0.76
C VAL A 150 -23.55 -1.02 -0.22
N VAL A 151 -22.44 -0.62 -0.83
CA VAL A 151 -21.72 -1.43 -1.83
C VAL A 151 -21.05 -2.62 -1.18
N GLY A 152 -20.31 -2.42 -0.07
CA GLY A 152 -19.63 -3.53 0.61
C GLY A 152 -20.61 -4.60 1.12
N ASN A 153 -21.73 -4.17 1.70
CA ASN A 153 -22.76 -5.08 2.17
C ASN A 153 -23.42 -5.86 1.03
N TRP A 154 -23.59 -5.21 -0.14
CA TRP A 154 -24.12 -5.89 -1.31
C TRP A 154 -23.12 -6.91 -1.91
N LEU A 155 -21.86 -6.50 -2.09
CA LEU A 155 -20.81 -7.38 -2.66
C LEU A 155 -20.52 -8.60 -1.78
N PHE A 156 -20.58 -8.43 -0.46
CA PHE A 156 -20.22 -9.47 0.51
C PHE A 156 -21.43 -10.17 1.15
N ASP A 157 -22.62 -10.06 0.55
CA ASP A 157 -23.78 -10.86 0.91
C ASP A 157 -23.56 -12.33 0.45
N ASP A 158 -23.73 -13.28 1.36
CA ASP A 158 -23.53 -14.72 1.11
C ASP A 158 -24.50 -15.29 0.07
N ALA A 159 -25.62 -14.62 -0.19
CA ALA A 159 -26.58 -15.03 -1.20
C ALA A 159 -26.18 -14.61 -2.63
N ARG A 160 -25.15 -13.78 -2.79
CA ARG A 160 -24.73 -13.21 -4.07
C ARG A 160 -24.21 -14.28 -5.02
N LYS A 161 -24.56 -14.15 -6.32
CA LYS A 161 -24.17 -15.11 -7.37
C LYS A 161 -23.63 -14.35 -8.58
N ASP A 162 -22.76 -15.01 -9.35
CA ASP A 162 -22.29 -14.50 -10.62
C ASP A 162 -23.47 -14.08 -11.53
N GLY A 163 -23.36 -12.88 -12.08
CA GLY A 163 -24.38 -12.26 -12.89
C GLY A 163 -25.44 -11.47 -12.11
N ASP A 164 -25.43 -11.47 -10.78
CA ASP A 164 -26.34 -10.63 -10.00
C ASP A 164 -26.08 -9.15 -10.25
N THR A 165 -27.17 -8.39 -10.45
CA THR A 165 -27.09 -6.94 -10.70
C THR A 165 -27.96 -6.19 -9.69
N GLU A 166 -27.55 -4.97 -9.34
CA GLU A 166 -28.30 -4.09 -8.46
C GLU A 166 -28.00 -2.63 -8.77
N ILE A 167 -28.95 -1.75 -8.53
CA ILE A 167 -28.74 -0.30 -8.49
C ILE A 167 -28.59 0.10 -7.03
N LEU A 168 -27.38 0.55 -6.66
CA LEU A 168 -27.02 0.91 -5.30
C LEU A 168 -26.95 2.44 -5.17
N GLU A 169 -27.72 3.00 -4.25
CA GLU A 169 -27.69 4.44 -3.95
C GLU A 169 -26.60 4.75 -2.92
N VAL A 170 -25.63 5.58 -3.29
CA VAL A 170 -24.50 5.99 -2.43
C VAL A 170 -24.38 7.53 -2.44
N GLY A 171 -24.91 8.16 -1.42
CA GLY A 171 -24.98 9.61 -1.33
C GLY A 171 -25.87 10.19 -2.44
N THR A 172 -25.29 10.96 -3.34
CA THR A 172 -25.98 11.49 -4.52
C THR A 172 -25.84 10.63 -5.76
N ASN A 173 -24.94 9.63 -5.75
CA ASN A 173 -24.62 8.81 -6.89
C ASN A 173 -25.41 7.49 -6.89
N TYR A 174 -25.55 6.91 -8.09
CA TYR A 174 -26.10 5.55 -8.27
C TYR A 174 -25.04 4.66 -8.91
N TYR A 175 -24.87 3.46 -8.35
CA TYR A 175 -23.96 2.44 -8.85
C TYR A 175 -24.79 1.32 -9.50
N VAL A 176 -24.60 1.09 -10.78
CA VAL A 176 -25.16 -0.09 -11.45
C VAL A 176 -24.10 -1.20 -11.37
N GLY A 177 -24.27 -2.09 -10.41
CA GLY A 177 -23.31 -3.16 -10.13
C GLY A 177 -23.65 -4.46 -10.85
N LEU A 178 -22.62 -5.18 -11.26
CA LEU A 178 -22.65 -6.54 -11.80
C LEU A 178 -21.63 -7.36 -11.03
N PHE A 179 -22.08 -8.30 -10.21
CA PHE A 179 -21.25 -9.17 -9.41
C PHE A 179 -20.73 -10.35 -10.25
N HIS A 180 -19.46 -10.71 -10.05
CA HIS A 180 -18.85 -11.87 -10.69
C HIS A 180 -18.50 -12.98 -9.70
N SER A 181 -17.70 -12.64 -8.68
CA SER A 181 -17.26 -13.64 -7.70
C SER A 181 -16.83 -12.99 -6.38
N ARG A 182 -16.82 -13.81 -5.34
CA ARG A 182 -16.18 -13.50 -4.06
C ARG A 182 -15.47 -14.74 -3.54
N GLY A 183 -14.32 -14.54 -2.96
CA GLY A 183 -13.57 -15.59 -2.29
C GLY A 183 -12.17 -15.13 -1.94
N ARG A 184 -11.47 -16.02 -1.25
CA ARG A 184 -10.08 -15.80 -0.86
C ARG A 184 -9.13 -16.04 -2.02
N GLU A 185 -7.99 -15.36 -1.98
CA GLU A 185 -6.96 -15.46 -3.02
C GLU A 185 -6.02 -16.63 -2.73
N GLU A 186 -6.05 -17.66 -3.61
CA GLU A 186 -5.29 -18.91 -3.45
C GLU A 186 -3.90 -18.86 -4.11
N TYR A 187 -3.52 -17.76 -4.80
CA TYR A 187 -2.16 -17.67 -5.34
C TYR A 187 -1.14 -17.58 -4.22
N LYS A 188 0.03 -18.14 -4.44
CA LYS A 188 1.12 -18.07 -3.46
C LYS A 188 1.75 -16.69 -3.46
N THR A 189 1.98 -16.14 -2.28
CA THR A 189 2.87 -15.02 -2.07
C THR A 189 4.31 -15.42 -2.37
N VAL A 190 5.19 -14.46 -2.52
CA VAL A 190 6.59 -14.71 -2.83
C VAL A 190 7.51 -13.99 -1.86
N ASP A 191 8.65 -14.61 -1.59
CA ASP A 191 9.75 -14.00 -0.89
C ASP A 191 10.82 -13.60 -1.91
N ILE A 192 11.31 -12.39 -1.78
CA ILE A 192 12.33 -11.84 -2.68
C ILE A 192 13.39 -11.05 -1.91
N ARG A 193 14.57 -10.92 -2.50
CA ARG A 193 15.52 -9.86 -2.15
C ARG A 193 15.69 -8.91 -3.32
N HIS A 194 15.92 -7.64 -3.03
CA HIS A 194 16.26 -6.70 -4.09
C HIS A 194 17.31 -5.67 -3.65
N ILE A 195 17.98 -5.11 -4.65
CA ILE A 195 18.93 -4.01 -4.50
C ILE A 195 18.46 -2.87 -5.38
N LEU A 196 18.02 -1.77 -4.80
CA LEU A 196 17.61 -0.58 -5.55
C LEU A 196 18.80 0.32 -5.82
N ILE A 197 19.04 0.61 -7.08
CA ILE A 197 20.00 1.63 -7.52
C ILE A 197 19.20 2.81 -8.07
N THR A 198 19.12 3.88 -7.29
CA THR A 198 18.48 5.13 -7.73
C THR A 198 19.36 5.90 -8.67
N PRO A 199 18.82 6.54 -9.74
CA PRO A 199 19.56 7.51 -10.52
C PRO A 199 20.09 8.64 -9.63
N GLU A 200 21.25 9.17 -9.94
CA GLU A 200 21.77 10.38 -9.28
C GLU A 200 20.87 11.59 -9.57
N THR A 201 20.94 12.60 -8.71
CA THR A 201 20.21 13.85 -8.92
C THR A 201 20.85 14.63 -10.07
N GLY A 202 20.06 14.94 -11.09
CA GLY A 202 20.48 15.76 -12.20
C GLY A 202 20.74 17.22 -11.81
N THR A 203 21.39 17.94 -12.68
CA THR A 203 21.72 19.38 -12.52
C THR A 203 20.70 20.29 -13.20
N LYS A 204 19.92 19.76 -14.15
CA LYS A 204 18.90 20.50 -14.92
C LYS A 204 17.53 20.39 -14.25
N ALA A 205 16.75 21.46 -14.33
CA ALA A 205 15.36 21.47 -13.89
C ALA A 205 14.43 21.00 -15.03
N GLN A 206 13.27 20.52 -14.66
CA GLN A 206 12.24 20.16 -15.63
C GLN A 206 11.84 21.38 -16.46
N GLY A 207 11.96 21.24 -17.79
CA GLY A 207 11.76 22.32 -18.76
C GLY A 207 13.05 22.93 -19.31
N ASP A 208 14.20 22.65 -18.72
CA ASP A 208 15.49 23.08 -19.26
C ASP A 208 15.85 22.29 -20.54
N GLU A 209 16.59 22.93 -21.45
CA GLU A 209 17.11 22.26 -22.63
C GLU A 209 18.03 21.09 -22.25
N GLY A 210 17.71 19.90 -22.76
CA GLY A 210 18.45 18.65 -22.49
C GLY A 210 18.20 18.05 -21.12
N TYR A 211 17.12 18.43 -20.40
CA TYR A 211 16.69 17.76 -19.17
C TYR A 211 16.40 16.28 -19.41
N GLU A 212 15.62 15.95 -20.45
CA GLU A 212 15.26 14.57 -20.77
C GLU A 212 16.48 13.71 -21.14
N ASP A 213 17.46 14.29 -21.84
CA ASP A 213 18.71 13.61 -22.17
C ASP A 213 19.54 13.33 -20.92
N GLU A 214 19.63 14.29 -20.00
CA GLU A 214 20.30 14.09 -18.70
C GLU A 214 19.59 12.99 -17.89
N GLN A 215 18.26 13.02 -17.77
CA GLN A 215 17.50 12.00 -17.05
C GLN A 215 17.71 10.59 -17.65
N THR A 216 17.75 10.50 -18.96
CA THR A 216 18.01 9.24 -19.68
C THR A 216 19.42 8.70 -19.37
N GLN A 217 20.43 9.59 -19.35
CA GLN A 217 21.80 9.20 -19.01
C GLN A 217 21.92 8.74 -17.56
N LEU A 218 21.27 9.45 -16.60
CA LEU A 218 21.28 9.07 -15.18
C LEU A 218 20.61 7.72 -14.94
N LYS A 219 19.48 7.46 -15.59
CA LYS A 219 18.81 6.15 -15.53
C LYS A 219 19.68 5.04 -16.13
N SER A 220 20.33 5.31 -17.27
CA SER A 220 21.25 4.35 -17.90
C SER A 220 22.46 4.05 -17.00
N ALA A 221 22.99 5.05 -16.29
CA ALA A 221 24.08 4.87 -15.34
C ALA A 221 23.65 3.99 -14.14
N ALA A 222 22.44 4.23 -13.59
CA ALA A 222 21.88 3.39 -12.53
C ALA A 222 21.70 1.94 -13.00
N ARG A 223 21.21 1.72 -14.23
CA ARG A 223 21.08 0.40 -14.85
C ARG A 223 22.42 -0.29 -15.00
N THR A 224 23.45 0.41 -15.52
CA THR A 224 24.80 -0.14 -15.64
C THR A 224 25.34 -0.56 -14.28
N LYS A 225 25.12 0.24 -13.24
CA LYS A 225 25.53 -0.10 -11.86
C LYS A 225 24.81 -1.35 -11.33
N ALA A 226 23.53 -1.51 -11.61
CA ALA A 226 22.76 -2.70 -11.25
C ALA A 226 23.31 -3.95 -11.98
N GLU A 227 23.69 -3.82 -13.25
CA GLU A 227 24.32 -4.90 -14.04
C GLU A 227 25.69 -5.30 -13.47
N GLU A 228 26.52 -4.33 -13.06
CA GLU A 228 27.81 -4.58 -12.40
C GLU A 228 27.62 -5.38 -11.09
N ILE A 229 26.64 -4.98 -10.26
CA ILE A 229 26.34 -5.67 -8.99
C ILE A 229 25.87 -7.10 -9.25
N LEU A 230 24.98 -7.30 -10.22
CA LEU A 230 24.53 -8.65 -10.59
C LEU A 230 25.68 -9.50 -11.14
N ALA A 231 26.55 -8.92 -11.94
CA ALA A 231 27.75 -9.60 -12.46
C ALA A 231 28.74 -9.95 -11.33
N GLN A 232 28.95 -9.03 -10.38
CA GLN A 232 29.76 -9.27 -9.18
C GLN A 232 29.22 -10.47 -8.38
N TRP A 233 27.90 -10.50 -8.11
CA TRP A 233 27.26 -11.60 -7.42
C TRP A 233 27.46 -12.93 -8.17
N LYS A 234 27.17 -12.96 -9.50
CA LYS A 234 27.30 -14.15 -10.35
C LYS A 234 28.73 -14.70 -10.43
N SER A 235 29.73 -13.83 -10.33
CA SER A 235 31.15 -14.22 -10.36
C SER A 235 31.73 -14.61 -8.99
N GLY A 236 30.98 -14.32 -7.91
CA GLY A 236 31.33 -14.64 -6.53
C GLY A 236 30.73 -15.96 -6.06
N GLU A 237 30.28 -16.01 -4.83
CA GLU A 237 29.67 -17.20 -4.23
C GLU A 237 28.29 -17.53 -4.82
N ALA A 238 27.60 -16.55 -5.35
CA ALA A 238 26.28 -16.63 -5.98
C ALA A 238 25.23 -17.32 -5.07
N THR A 239 25.28 -17.02 -3.76
CA THR A 239 24.34 -17.50 -2.74
C THR A 239 23.38 -16.40 -2.34
N GLU A 240 22.26 -16.76 -1.69
CA GLU A 240 21.34 -15.80 -1.11
C GLU A 240 22.02 -14.88 -0.08
N ASP A 241 22.88 -15.45 0.79
CA ASP A 241 23.63 -14.69 1.79
C ASP A 241 24.57 -13.66 1.15
N SER A 242 25.27 -14.04 0.05
CA SER A 242 26.11 -13.08 -0.66
C SER A 242 25.31 -11.99 -1.38
N PHE A 243 24.08 -12.29 -1.81
CA PHE A 243 23.16 -11.27 -2.35
C PHE A 243 22.70 -10.31 -1.24
N ALA A 244 22.35 -10.85 -0.07
CA ALA A 244 21.96 -10.04 1.09
C ALA A 244 23.08 -9.07 1.51
N GLN A 245 24.33 -9.52 1.47
CA GLN A 245 25.49 -8.68 1.74
C GLN A 245 25.59 -7.51 0.74
N LEU A 246 25.47 -7.80 -0.55
CA LEU A 246 25.49 -6.76 -1.59
C LEU A 246 24.32 -5.78 -1.44
N ALA A 247 23.15 -6.24 -0.98
CA ALA A 247 22.01 -5.38 -0.69
C ALA A 247 22.31 -4.42 0.45
N MET A 248 22.91 -4.89 1.56
CA MET A 248 23.32 -4.03 2.67
C MET A 248 24.31 -2.94 2.24
N GLU A 249 25.22 -3.27 1.32
CA GLU A 249 26.27 -2.36 0.88
C GLU A 249 25.81 -1.36 -0.17
N ASN A 250 24.91 -1.74 -1.08
CA ASN A 250 24.63 -0.99 -2.30
C ASN A 250 23.20 -0.48 -2.42
N SER A 251 22.22 -1.06 -1.72
CA SER A 251 20.81 -0.69 -1.91
C SER A 251 20.49 0.70 -1.36
N ALA A 252 19.71 1.45 -2.11
CA ALA A 252 19.08 2.69 -1.65
C ALA A 252 17.75 2.45 -0.90
N ASP A 253 17.20 1.22 -1.00
CA ASP A 253 15.95 0.85 -0.34
C ASP A 253 16.12 0.61 1.16
N GLY A 254 15.04 0.81 1.93
CA GLY A 254 15.03 0.59 3.38
C GLY A 254 15.24 -0.86 3.80
N SER A 255 14.85 -1.83 2.96
CA SER A 255 15.05 -3.27 3.20
C SER A 255 16.52 -3.68 3.24
N LYS A 256 17.45 -2.80 2.85
CA LYS A 256 18.90 -3.09 2.89
C LYS A 256 19.37 -3.58 4.27
N TYR A 257 18.74 -3.10 5.35
CA TYR A 257 19.13 -3.51 6.71
C TYR A 257 18.80 -4.97 7.02
N ASP A 258 17.89 -5.57 6.22
CA ASP A 258 17.53 -6.99 6.24
C ASP A 258 18.07 -7.73 5.00
N GLY A 259 19.12 -7.18 4.37
CA GLY A 259 19.72 -7.76 3.18
C GLY A 259 18.81 -7.72 1.95
N GLY A 260 17.97 -6.70 1.86
CA GLY A 260 17.04 -6.49 0.76
C GLY A 260 15.79 -7.39 0.78
N LEU A 261 15.51 -8.10 1.89
CA LEU A 261 14.43 -9.08 2.00
C LEU A 261 13.05 -8.42 2.11
N TYR A 262 12.12 -8.95 1.34
CA TYR A 262 10.67 -8.82 1.52
C TYR A 262 10.04 -10.20 1.52
N THR A 263 9.24 -10.49 2.53
CA THR A 263 8.53 -11.78 2.67
C THR A 263 7.05 -11.60 2.42
N ARG A 264 6.42 -12.67 1.93
CA ARG A 264 4.97 -12.72 1.70
C ARG A 264 4.46 -11.56 0.84
N VAL A 265 5.25 -11.19 -0.18
CA VAL A 265 4.85 -10.17 -1.15
C VAL A 265 3.59 -10.64 -1.88
N THR A 266 2.59 -9.77 -1.96
CA THR A 266 1.33 -10.02 -2.65
C THR A 266 1.30 -9.37 -4.02
N LYS A 267 0.42 -9.85 -4.92
CA LYS A 267 0.19 -9.20 -6.21
C LYS A 267 -0.30 -7.76 -6.01
N GLY A 268 0.22 -6.84 -6.80
CA GLY A 268 -0.13 -5.42 -6.72
C GLY A 268 0.52 -4.65 -5.57
N TRP A 269 1.37 -5.29 -4.76
CA TRP A 269 2.10 -4.62 -3.67
C TRP A 269 3.10 -3.57 -4.17
N ALA A 270 3.74 -3.82 -5.31
CA ALA A 270 4.71 -2.91 -5.92
C ALA A 270 4.22 -2.42 -7.29
N VAL A 271 5.01 -1.53 -7.92
CA VAL A 271 4.76 -1.08 -9.29
C VAL A 271 4.76 -2.26 -10.27
N GLU A 272 4.08 -2.08 -11.41
CA GLU A 272 3.74 -3.14 -12.34
C GLU A 272 4.96 -3.99 -12.77
N GLU A 273 6.03 -3.34 -13.16
CA GLU A 273 7.23 -4.05 -13.68
C GLU A 273 7.89 -4.91 -12.59
N PHE A 274 7.89 -4.44 -11.34
CA PHE A 274 8.40 -5.19 -10.20
C PHE A 274 7.48 -6.37 -9.87
N ASN A 275 6.18 -6.12 -9.83
CA ASN A 275 5.15 -7.12 -9.60
C ASN A 275 5.20 -8.24 -10.66
N ASP A 276 5.28 -7.89 -11.93
CA ASP A 276 5.32 -8.84 -13.04
C ASP A 276 6.55 -9.74 -12.97
N TRP A 277 7.70 -9.16 -12.57
CA TRP A 277 8.89 -9.98 -12.36
C TRP A 277 8.69 -10.98 -11.21
N CYS A 278 8.12 -10.55 -10.09
CA CYS A 278 7.89 -11.40 -8.92
C CYS A 278 6.92 -12.55 -9.20
N PHE A 279 5.87 -12.30 -9.97
CA PHE A 279 4.77 -13.25 -10.22
C PHE A 279 4.80 -13.93 -11.59
N ASP A 280 5.91 -13.84 -12.31
CA ASP A 280 6.12 -14.64 -13.52
C ASP A 280 6.06 -16.14 -13.17
N ALA A 281 5.14 -16.87 -13.79
CA ALA A 281 4.87 -18.27 -13.48
C ALA A 281 6.07 -19.22 -13.76
N SER A 282 7.08 -18.75 -14.49
CA SER A 282 8.31 -19.52 -14.75
C SER A 282 9.36 -19.38 -13.66
N ARG A 283 9.16 -18.48 -12.69
CA ARG A 283 10.13 -18.14 -11.64
C ARG A 283 10.46 -19.33 -10.75
N LYS A 284 11.74 -19.45 -10.42
CA LYS A 284 12.30 -20.51 -9.55
C LYS A 284 13.19 -19.90 -8.49
N ASP A 285 13.32 -20.60 -7.37
CA ASP A 285 14.22 -20.24 -6.29
C ASP A 285 15.63 -20.01 -6.82
N GLY A 286 16.23 -18.89 -6.45
CA GLY A 286 17.55 -18.47 -6.92
C GLY A 286 17.56 -17.72 -8.26
N ASP A 287 16.43 -17.53 -8.93
CA ASP A 287 16.35 -16.71 -10.14
C ASP A 287 16.71 -15.26 -9.84
N THR A 288 17.48 -14.66 -10.76
CA THR A 288 17.88 -13.25 -10.65
C THR A 288 17.57 -12.49 -11.92
N GLY A 289 17.37 -11.21 -11.80
CA GLY A 289 17.09 -10.32 -12.91
C GLY A 289 17.35 -8.86 -12.57
N ILE A 290 17.12 -7.99 -13.53
CA ILE A 290 17.11 -6.56 -13.32
C ILE A 290 15.80 -6.00 -13.86
N VAL A 291 15.13 -5.23 -13.03
CA VAL A 291 13.86 -4.56 -13.34
C VAL A 291 14.06 -3.06 -13.23
N ASP A 292 13.70 -2.33 -14.26
CA ASP A 292 13.69 -0.88 -14.24
C ASP A 292 12.30 -0.38 -13.88
N THR A 293 12.24 0.56 -12.96
CA THR A 293 11.01 1.21 -12.50
C THR A 293 11.17 2.72 -12.47
N THR A 294 10.14 3.43 -12.07
CA THR A 294 10.22 4.87 -11.82
C THR A 294 11.17 5.25 -10.67
N TYR A 295 11.47 4.31 -9.77
CA TYR A 295 12.39 4.52 -8.63
C TYR A 295 13.87 4.30 -9.00
N GLY A 296 14.14 3.54 -10.05
CA GLY A 296 15.50 3.19 -10.48
C GLY A 296 15.56 1.76 -11.01
N SER A 297 16.78 1.21 -11.00
CA SER A 297 17.04 -0.17 -11.43
C SER A 297 17.13 -1.08 -10.21
N HIS A 298 16.33 -2.12 -10.19
CA HIS A 298 16.32 -3.13 -9.13
C HIS A 298 17.06 -4.38 -9.58
N VAL A 299 18.10 -4.78 -8.85
CA VAL A 299 18.62 -6.15 -8.97
C VAL A 299 17.74 -7.03 -8.12
N MET A 300 17.17 -8.08 -8.71
CA MET A 300 16.19 -8.96 -8.11
C MET A 300 16.77 -10.33 -7.83
N TYR A 301 16.38 -10.95 -6.72
CA TYR A 301 16.65 -12.33 -6.37
C TYR A 301 15.34 -12.96 -5.84
N PHE A 302 14.92 -14.05 -6.46
CA PHE A 302 13.73 -14.79 -6.05
C PHE A 302 14.12 -15.80 -4.97
N VAL A 303 13.63 -15.60 -3.75
CA VAL A 303 13.90 -16.51 -2.62
C VAL A 303 13.02 -17.76 -2.72
N GLY A 304 11.72 -17.56 -2.96
CA GLY A 304 10.80 -18.68 -3.09
C GLY A 304 9.34 -18.28 -3.03
N TYR A 305 8.48 -19.29 -3.10
CA TYR A 305 7.05 -19.15 -2.84
C TYR A 305 6.78 -19.36 -1.35
N ASP A 306 5.83 -18.60 -0.79
CA ASP A 306 5.38 -18.71 0.60
C ASP A 306 3.87 -19.07 0.64
N LEU A 307 3.19 -18.71 1.70
CA LEU A 307 1.78 -19.01 1.97
C LEU A 307 0.87 -18.51 0.84
N PRO A 308 -0.30 -19.13 0.65
CA PRO A 308 -1.36 -18.49 -0.14
C PRO A 308 -1.68 -17.10 0.39
N ALA A 309 -2.05 -16.16 -0.50
CA ALA A 309 -2.24 -14.77 -0.14
C ALA A 309 -3.24 -14.57 1.01
N TRP A 310 -4.35 -15.34 1.01
CA TRP A 310 -5.29 -15.32 2.12
C TRP A 310 -4.66 -15.77 3.45
N ALA A 311 -3.85 -16.81 3.43
CA ALA A 311 -3.20 -17.34 4.62
C ALA A 311 -2.10 -16.39 5.14
N ALA A 312 -1.39 -15.70 4.24
CA ALA A 312 -0.44 -14.66 4.61
C ALA A 312 -1.14 -13.48 5.32
N SER A 313 -2.31 -13.06 4.82
CA SER A 313 -3.11 -12.01 5.46
C SER A 313 -3.60 -12.42 6.85
N VAL A 314 -4.16 -13.64 6.98
CA VAL A 314 -4.58 -14.19 8.28
C VAL A 314 -3.39 -14.28 9.24
N THR A 315 -2.23 -14.73 8.77
CA THR A 315 -1.01 -14.81 9.59
C THR A 315 -0.61 -13.43 10.11
N SER A 316 -0.63 -12.41 9.25
CA SER A 316 -0.32 -11.03 9.65
C SER A 316 -1.23 -10.53 10.75
N ASP A 317 -2.55 -10.73 10.61
CA ASP A 317 -3.53 -10.29 11.60
C ASP A 317 -3.38 -11.02 12.94
N LEU A 318 -3.13 -12.33 12.91
CA LEU A 318 -2.89 -13.12 14.12
C LEU A 318 -1.58 -12.68 14.82
N GLN A 319 -0.53 -12.39 14.06
CA GLN A 319 0.74 -11.88 14.57
C GLN A 319 0.57 -10.48 15.19
N GLU A 320 -0.16 -9.58 14.52
CA GLU A 320 -0.46 -8.23 15.02
C GLU A 320 -1.28 -8.30 16.32
N LYS A 321 -2.32 -9.13 16.35
CA LYS A 321 -3.13 -9.36 17.55
C LYS A 321 -2.29 -9.87 18.71
N ALA A 322 -1.48 -10.89 18.49
CA ALA A 322 -0.62 -11.46 19.52
C ALA A 322 0.43 -10.45 20.02
N ALA A 323 1.02 -9.65 19.11
CA ALA A 323 1.96 -8.59 19.48
C ALA A 323 1.27 -7.48 20.31
N SER A 324 0.02 -7.13 19.98
CA SER A 324 -0.78 -6.17 20.73
C SER A 324 -1.12 -6.68 22.15
N GLU A 325 -1.57 -7.93 22.26
CA GLU A 325 -1.85 -8.58 23.54
C GLU A 325 -0.60 -8.68 24.42
N TRP A 326 0.53 -9.07 23.83
CA TRP A 326 1.82 -9.10 24.50
C TRP A 326 2.25 -7.71 25.01
N SER A 327 2.14 -6.68 24.18
CA SER A 327 2.47 -5.30 24.55
C SER A 327 1.58 -4.79 25.69
N THR A 328 0.28 -5.10 25.66
CA THR A 328 -0.68 -4.77 26.70
C THR A 328 -0.30 -5.45 28.03
N ALA A 329 -0.01 -6.75 27.98
CA ALA A 329 0.39 -7.51 29.16
C ALA A 329 1.71 -6.99 29.77
N LEU A 330 2.68 -6.55 28.95
CA LEU A 330 3.90 -5.90 29.44
C LEU A 330 3.59 -4.59 30.14
N SER A 331 2.69 -3.78 29.59
CA SER A 331 2.31 -2.49 30.17
C SER A 331 1.58 -2.64 31.49
N GLU A 332 0.68 -3.61 31.61
CA GLU A 332 -0.09 -3.90 32.82
C GLU A 332 0.79 -4.44 33.95
N ASN A 333 1.83 -5.20 33.61
CA ASN A 333 2.77 -5.76 34.58
C ASN A 333 3.99 -4.86 34.87
N ALA A 334 4.12 -3.72 34.18
CA ALA A 334 5.21 -2.78 34.40
C ALA A 334 4.99 -1.96 35.66
N ASP A 335 5.97 -1.99 36.59
CA ASP A 335 6.01 -1.06 37.74
C ASP A 335 6.49 0.32 37.24
N VAL A 336 5.52 1.13 36.77
CA VAL A 336 5.79 2.48 36.28
C VAL A 336 5.82 3.46 37.44
N GLN A 337 7.02 3.84 37.86
CA GLN A 337 7.21 4.91 38.86
C GLN A 337 7.28 6.27 38.16
N GLN A 338 6.26 7.09 38.37
CA GLN A 338 6.20 8.44 37.85
C GLN A 338 6.95 9.40 38.84
N SER A 339 7.94 10.12 38.34
CA SER A 339 8.63 11.13 39.14
C SER A 339 7.84 12.44 39.11
N ASP A 340 7.25 12.81 40.26
CA ASP A 340 6.57 14.11 40.45
C ASP A 340 7.48 15.31 40.14
N PHE A 341 8.79 15.17 40.40
CA PHE A 341 9.76 16.19 40.03
C PHE A 341 9.95 16.25 38.49
N GLY A 342 10.05 15.11 37.84
CA GLY A 342 10.19 15.04 36.39
C GLY A 342 8.96 15.61 35.66
N MET A 343 7.75 15.33 36.14
CA MET A 343 6.50 15.80 35.55
C MET A 343 6.32 17.32 35.54
N LYS A 344 7.03 18.05 36.41
CA LYS A 344 7.00 19.52 36.41
C LYS A 344 7.65 20.16 35.20
N PHE A 345 8.38 19.40 34.41
CA PHE A 345 9.12 19.85 33.22
C PHE A 345 8.59 19.25 31.92
N VAL A 346 7.48 18.50 32.00
CA VAL A 346 6.72 17.97 30.85
C VAL A 346 5.50 18.87 30.67
N GLY A 347 5.56 19.79 29.72
CA GLY A 347 4.49 20.75 29.44
C GLY A 347 4.42 21.05 27.99
#